data_8ee1bdc85e6d1893ae6c083e678c1077
#
_entry.id   8ee1bdc85e6d1893ae6c083e678c1077
#
_cell.length_a   1.000
_cell.length_b   1.000
_cell.length_c   1.000
_cell.angle_alpha   90.00
_cell.angle_beta   90.00
_cell.angle_gamma   90.00
#
_symmetry.space_group_name_H-M   'P 1'
#
loop_
_entity.id
_entity.type
_entity.pdbx_description
1 polymer ?
#
loop_
_entity_poly.entity_id
_entity_poly.type
_entity_poly.pdbx_seq_one_letter_code
_entity_poly.pdbx_strand_id
1 'polypeptide(L)'
;MKLIKSTITALGLLFTVTACAGNKESKNQNMKGENMEIVHLTKAEFLKKVYNYEANPNDWKYEGDKPAIVDFYATWCGPCKALAPVLEELAKEYAGKVYIYKIDVDKEEELAGAFGIRSIPTLLWIPQSGKPTVTQGAVSYTHLRA
;
A
#
# COMPACT_ATOMS: atom_id res chain seq x y z
N MET A 1 -20.60 59.83 -14.44
CA MET A 1 -20.70 60.31 -15.85
C MET A 1 -20.33 59.17 -16.78
N LYS A 2 -21.29 58.89 -17.62
CA LYS A 2 -21.34 58.20 -18.91
C LYS A 2 -21.44 56.66 -18.90
N LEU A 3 -22.71 56.27 -19.02
CA LEU A 3 -23.21 55.05 -19.63
C LEU A 3 -22.76 54.95 -21.10
N ILE A 4 -22.44 53.76 -21.58
CA ILE A 4 -22.72 53.37 -22.95
C ILE A 4 -23.28 51.96 -22.97
N LYS A 5 -24.52 51.85 -23.29
CA LYS A 5 -25.23 50.68 -23.77
C LYS A 5 -24.80 50.41 -25.23
N SER A 6 -24.58 49.15 -25.58
CA SER A 6 -24.71 48.72 -26.97
C SER A 6 -25.15 47.27 -27.03
N THR A 7 -26.35 47.14 -27.53
CA THR A 7 -27.03 45.93 -27.99
C THR A 7 -26.69 45.68 -29.46
N ILE A 8 -26.35 44.48 -29.87
CA ILE A 8 -26.53 43.96 -31.26
C ILE A 8 -26.60 42.43 -31.14
N THR A 9 -27.78 41.83 -31.18
CA THR A 9 -28.55 41.17 -32.22
C THR A 9 -27.81 40.11 -33.06
N ALA A 10 -28.25 38.86 -32.82
CA ALA A 10 -28.52 37.71 -33.69
C ALA A 10 -27.73 37.52 -35.00
N LEU A 11 -27.24 36.35 -35.25
CA LEU A 11 -27.68 35.47 -36.36
C LEU A 11 -26.97 34.11 -36.27
N GLY A 12 -27.74 33.03 -36.43
CA GLY A 12 -27.31 31.65 -36.29
C GLY A 12 -26.48 31.18 -37.50
N LEU A 13 -25.77 30.11 -37.24
CA LEU A 13 -25.48 29.10 -38.26
C LEU A 13 -25.25 27.75 -37.58
N LEU A 14 -26.09 26.78 -37.95
CA LEU A 14 -25.90 25.36 -37.70
C LEU A 14 -24.59 24.92 -38.38
N PHE A 15 -23.72 24.27 -37.61
CA PHE A 15 -22.77 23.34 -38.19
C PHE A 15 -22.76 22.06 -37.37
N THR A 16 -23.42 21.07 -37.92
CA THR A 16 -23.25 19.68 -37.54
C THR A 16 -21.90 19.18 -38.04
N VAL A 17 -21.00 18.81 -37.17
CA VAL A 17 -19.88 17.93 -37.52
C VAL A 17 -19.80 16.83 -36.53
N THR A 18 -20.26 15.67 -36.96
CA THR A 18 -19.98 14.35 -36.41
C THR A 18 -18.51 14.05 -36.60
N ALA A 19 -17.76 13.86 -35.52
CA ALA A 19 -16.49 13.15 -35.55
C ALA A 19 -16.32 12.35 -34.25
N CYS A 20 -16.51 11.05 -34.38
CA CYS A 20 -16.11 10.06 -33.41
C CYS A 20 -14.59 10.04 -33.31
N ALA A 21 -14.05 10.34 -32.14
CA ALA A 21 -12.74 9.88 -31.74
C ALA A 21 -12.82 9.49 -30.28
N GLY A 22 -12.88 8.17 -30.04
CA GLY A 22 -12.87 7.59 -28.74
C GLY A 22 -11.54 7.82 -28.04
N ASN A 23 -11.53 8.69 -27.07
CA ASN A 23 -10.46 8.74 -26.08
C ASN A 23 -10.95 7.97 -24.86
N LYS A 24 -10.38 6.77 -24.67
CA LYS A 24 -10.56 6.00 -23.45
C LYS A 24 -9.79 6.72 -22.33
N GLU A 25 -10.39 7.69 -21.72
CA GLU A 25 -9.99 8.13 -20.41
C GLU A 25 -10.28 6.99 -19.43
N SER A 26 -9.21 6.35 -18.99
CA SER A 26 -9.23 5.44 -17.85
C SER A 26 -9.65 6.26 -16.62
N LYS A 27 -10.93 6.28 -16.34
CA LYS A 27 -11.45 6.74 -15.06
C LYS A 27 -11.00 5.77 -14.00
N ASN A 28 -9.89 6.10 -13.36
CA ASN A 28 -9.51 5.53 -12.07
C ASN A 28 -10.60 5.96 -11.07
N GLN A 29 -11.62 5.13 -10.97
CA GLN A 29 -12.66 5.29 -9.95
C GLN A 29 -12.04 4.83 -8.64
N ASN A 30 -11.61 5.79 -7.85
CA ASN A 30 -11.32 5.68 -6.44
C ASN A 30 -12.61 5.23 -5.73
N MET A 31 -12.90 3.93 -5.78
CA MET A 31 -13.88 3.31 -4.91
C MET A 31 -13.25 3.16 -3.54
N LYS A 32 -13.65 4.01 -2.63
CA LYS A 32 -13.47 3.93 -1.20
C LYS A 32 -14.30 2.76 -0.66
N GLY A 33 -13.87 1.53 -1.02
CA GLY A 33 -14.23 0.30 -0.36
C GLY A 33 -13.13 0.01 0.65
N GLU A 34 -13.48 -0.39 1.85
CA GLU A 34 -12.53 -0.90 2.86
C GLU A 34 -11.83 -2.12 2.26
N ASN A 35 -10.68 -1.86 1.63
CA ASN A 35 -9.97 -2.87 0.87
C ASN A 35 -9.19 -3.74 1.86
N MET A 36 -9.58 -5.00 1.91
CA MET A 36 -8.82 -6.12 2.47
C MET A 36 -7.62 -6.39 1.55
N GLU A 37 -6.62 -5.53 1.55
CA GLU A 37 -5.53 -5.62 0.59
C GLU A 37 -4.22 -5.91 1.29
N ILE A 38 -3.65 -7.06 0.96
CA ILE A 38 -2.23 -7.30 1.21
C ILE A 38 -1.45 -6.48 0.19
N VAL A 39 -0.68 -5.50 0.68
CA VAL A 39 0.06 -4.57 -0.17
C VAL A 39 1.52 -5.01 -0.28
N HIS A 40 1.99 -5.19 -1.51
CA HIS A 40 3.41 -5.41 -1.77
C HIS A 40 4.14 -4.07 -1.75
N LEU A 41 5.15 -3.94 -0.91
CA LEU A 41 5.91 -2.71 -0.76
C LEU A 41 7.27 -2.81 -1.44
N THR A 42 7.61 -1.74 -2.14
CA THR A 42 9.00 -1.40 -2.48
C THR A 42 9.70 -0.73 -1.29
N LYS A 43 11.04 -0.64 -1.31
CA LYS A 43 11.81 0.13 -0.34
C LYS A 43 11.27 1.56 -0.18
N ALA A 44 11.02 2.25 -1.31
CA ALA A 44 10.52 3.62 -1.30
C ALA A 44 9.15 3.77 -0.62
N GLU A 45 8.27 2.78 -0.78
CA GLU A 45 6.97 2.75 -0.11
C GLU A 45 7.09 2.38 1.37
N PHE A 46 8.01 1.47 1.71
CA PHE A 46 8.31 1.12 3.10
C PHE A 46 8.78 2.35 3.89
N LEU A 47 9.71 3.13 3.33
CA LEU A 47 10.20 4.36 3.95
C LEU A 47 9.09 5.39 4.20
N LYS A 48 8.05 5.40 3.39
CA LYS A 48 6.92 6.34 3.51
C LYS A 48 5.79 5.83 4.42
N LYS A 49 5.55 4.53 4.41
CA LYS A 49 4.34 3.94 5.04
C LYS A 49 4.63 3.23 6.36
N VAL A 50 5.87 2.80 6.55
CA VAL A 50 6.25 1.98 7.71
C VAL A 50 7.31 2.67 8.56
N TYR A 51 8.51 2.79 8.06
CA TYR A 51 9.61 3.37 8.83
C TYR A 51 10.71 3.92 7.93
N ASN A 52 10.98 5.21 8.08
CA ASN A 52 12.08 5.86 7.39
C ASN A 52 13.38 5.77 8.21
N TYR A 53 14.07 4.62 8.08
CA TYR A 53 15.35 4.38 8.76
C TYR A 53 16.50 5.22 8.22
N GLU A 54 16.39 5.75 7.01
CA GLU A 54 17.40 6.66 6.44
C GLU A 54 17.37 8.03 7.13
N ALA A 55 16.17 8.51 7.44
CA ALA A 55 15.98 9.77 8.16
C ALA A 55 16.09 9.63 9.68
N ASN A 56 15.78 8.46 10.24
CA ASN A 56 15.75 8.20 11.68
C ASN A 56 16.54 6.93 12.04
N PRO A 57 17.86 6.88 11.82
CA PRO A 57 18.64 5.65 11.97
C PRO A 57 18.72 5.11 13.40
N ASN A 58 18.52 5.97 14.41
CA ASN A 58 18.68 5.60 15.81
C ASN A 58 17.35 5.40 16.56
N ASP A 59 16.26 5.94 16.03
CA ASP A 59 14.98 5.94 16.70
C ASP A 59 13.89 5.35 15.81
N TRP A 60 13.22 4.32 16.32
CA TRP A 60 12.05 3.77 15.65
C TRP A 60 10.90 4.76 15.66
N LYS A 61 10.47 5.15 14.48
CA LYS A 61 9.29 5.99 14.29
C LYS A 61 8.38 5.36 13.24
N TYR A 62 7.27 4.82 13.67
CA TYR A 62 6.27 4.26 12.77
C TYR A 62 5.51 5.36 12.06
N GLU A 63 5.38 5.25 10.74
CA GLU A 63 4.73 6.26 9.88
C GLU A 63 3.25 5.95 9.61
N GLY A 64 2.76 4.77 10.00
CA GLY A 64 1.37 4.36 9.80
C GLY A 64 0.44 4.81 10.95
N ASP A 65 -0.86 4.83 10.67
CA ASP A 65 -1.93 5.20 11.60
C ASP A 65 -2.62 3.99 12.25
N LYS A 66 -2.26 2.76 11.85
CA LYS A 66 -2.80 1.49 12.37
C LYS A 66 -1.66 0.49 12.56
N PRO A 67 -1.83 -0.52 13.44
CA PRO A 67 -0.86 -1.60 13.54
C PRO A 67 -0.59 -2.24 12.18
N ALA A 68 0.58 -2.80 11.99
CA ALA A 68 0.94 -3.46 10.74
C ALA A 68 1.69 -4.77 10.96
N ILE A 69 1.57 -5.66 9.99
CA ILE A 69 2.39 -6.86 9.83
C ILE A 69 3.16 -6.69 8.53
N VAL A 70 4.48 -6.90 8.56
CA VAL A 70 5.32 -6.91 7.36
C VAL A 70 5.91 -8.30 7.19
N ASP A 71 5.57 -8.99 6.11
CA ASP A 71 6.06 -10.31 5.74
C ASP A 71 7.22 -10.19 4.74
N PHE A 72 8.42 -10.53 5.18
CA PHE A 72 9.58 -10.69 4.31
C PHE A 72 9.59 -12.11 3.74
N TYR A 73 9.42 -12.21 2.44
CA TYR A 73 9.23 -13.48 1.73
C TYR A 73 10.03 -13.54 0.43
N ALA A 74 10.08 -14.74 -0.19
CA ALA A 74 10.48 -14.90 -1.58
C ALA A 74 9.52 -15.83 -2.32
N THR A 75 9.47 -15.71 -3.64
CA THR A 75 8.54 -16.49 -4.47
C THR A 75 8.86 -17.98 -4.51
N TRP A 76 10.10 -18.37 -4.30
CA TRP A 76 10.58 -19.76 -4.25
C TRP A 76 10.49 -20.40 -2.86
N CYS A 77 10.19 -19.62 -1.83
CA CYS A 77 10.16 -20.08 -0.43
C CYS A 77 8.89 -20.91 -0.15
N GLY A 78 9.05 -22.20 0.09
CA GLY A 78 7.95 -23.12 0.41
C GLY A 78 7.16 -22.74 1.67
N PRO A 79 7.82 -22.51 2.82
CA PRO A 79 7.14 -22.06 4.04
C PRO A 79 6.41 -20.73 3.88
N CYS A 80 6.93 -19.80 3.06
CA CYS A 80 6.26 -18.53 2.76
C CYS A 80 4.94 -18.74 2.00
N LYS A 81 4.92 -19.70 1.06
CA LYS A 81 3.70 -20.08 0.33
C LYS A 81 2.64 -20.68 1.27
N ALA A 82 3.06 -21.45 2.27
CA ALA A 82 2.15 -22.00 3.27
C ALA A 82 1.58 -20.92 4.20
N LEU A 83 2.34 -19.85 4.46
CA LEU A 83 1.92 -18.72 5.29
C LEU A 83 0.97 -17.76 4.54
N ALA A 84 1.08 -17.65 3.22
CA ALA A 84 0.32 -16.69 2.44
C ALA A 84 -1.21 -16.76 2.67
N PRO A 85 -1.89 -17.94 2.61
CA PRO A 85 -3.33 -18.00 2.86
C PRO A 85 -3.70 -17.59 4.28
N VAL A 86 -2.83 -17.81 5.26
CA VAL A 86 -3.04 -17.40 6.65
C VAL A 86 -3.05 -15.87 6.77
N LEU A 87 -2.12 -15.19 6.10
CA LEU A 87 -2.09 -13.73 6.04
C LEU A 87 -3.30 -13.16 5.29
N GLU A 88 -3.80 -13.85 4.26
CA GLU A 88 -5.02 -13.48 3.55
C GLU A 88 -6.26 -13.58 4.45
N GLU A 89 -6.36 -14.62 5.27
CA GLU A 89 -7.43 -14.76 6.26
C GLU A 89 -7.37 -13.65 7.31
N LEU A 90 -6.17 -13.36 7.83
CA LEU A 90 -5.97 -12.26 8.77
C LEU A 90 -6.33 -10.91 8.15
N ALA A 91 -5.95 -10.68 6.90
CA ALA A 91 -6.31 -9.46 6.18
C ALA A 91 -7.83 -9.27 6.11
N LYS A 92 -8.58 -10.36 5.92
CA LYS A 92 -10.06 -10.34 5.93
C LYS A 92 -10.62 -10.11 7.33
N GLU A 93 -10.10 -10.81 8.33
CA GLU A 93 -10.58 -10.73 9.72
C GLU A 93 -10.34 -9.35 10.32
N TYR A 94 -9.18 -8.75 10.03
CA TYR A 94 -8.77 -7.45 10.55
C TYR A 94 -8.86 -6.31 9.53
N ALA A 95 -9.73 -6.47 8.53
CA ALA A 95 -9.94 -5.44 7.51
C ALA A 95 -10.20 -4.06 8.13
N GLY A 96 -9.48 -3.06 7.64
CA GLY A 96 -9.56 -1.69 8.14
C GLY A 96 -8.91 -1.44 9.53
N LYS A 97 -8.44 -2.48 10.23
CA LYS A 97 -7.84 -2.37 11.59
C LYS A 97 -6.34 -2.59 11.59
N VAL A 98 -5.81 -3.39 10.68
CA VAL A 98 -4.40 -3.75 10.58
C VAL A 98 -3.96 -3.67 9.13
N TYR A 99 -2.75 -3.17 8.89
CA TYR A 99 -2.13 -3.26 7.58
C TYR A 99 -1.34 -4.55 7.45
N ILE A 100 -1.46 -5.24 6.32
CA ILE A 100 -0.63 -6.38 6.00
C ILE A 100 0.19 -6.05 4.75
N TYR A 101 1.49 -6.00 4.93
CA TYR A 101 2.47 -5.69 3.90
C TYR A 101 3.32 -6.91 3.57
N LYS A 102 3.76 -7.00 2.33
CA LYS A 102 4.70 -8.03 1.88
C LYS A 102 5.90 -7.38 1.19
N ILE A 103 7.08 -7.91 1.47
CA ILE A 103 8.35 -7.46 0.88
C ILE A 103 9.06 -8.68 0.29
N ASP A 104 9.26 -8.65 -1.02
CA ASP A 104 10.01 -9.67 -1.74
C ASP A 104 11.51 -9.40 -1.54
N VAL A 105 12.20 -10.26 -0.78
CA VAL A 105 13.61 -10.05 -0.43
C VAL A 105 14.55 -10.13 -1.62
N ASP A 106 14.14 -10.81 -2.70
CA ASP A 106 14.93 -10.87 -3.93
C ASP A 106 14.87 -9.57 -4.75
N LYS A 107 13.79 -8.79 -4.57
CA LYS A 107 13.61 -7.49 -5.23
C LYS A 107 14.07 -6.32 -4.39
N GLU A 108 13.97 -6.46 -3.08
CA GLU A 108 14.24 -5.41 -2.10
C GLU A 108 15.42 -5.81 -1.20
N GLU A 109 16.54 -6.25 -1.81
CA GLU A 109 17.74 -6.76 -1.13
C GLU A 109 18.32 -5.76 -0.13
N GLU A 110 18.35 -4.47 -0.50
CA GLU A 110 18.85 -3.40 0.36
C GLU A 110 18.00 -3.25 1.63
N LEU A 111 16.68 -3.31 1.48
CA LEU A 111 15.74 -3.25 2.60
C LEU A 111 15.87 -4.48 3.49
N ALA A 112 15.94 -5.68 2.91
CA ALA A 112 16.16 -6.92 3.64
C ALA A 112 17.49 -6.90 4.41
N GLY A 113 18.53 -6.37 3.80
CA GLY A 113 19.85 -6.17 4.42
C GLY A 113 19.79 -5.18 5.60
N ALA A 114 19.12 -4.05 5.45
CA ALA A 114 18.95 -3.04 6.51
C ALA A 114 18.24 -3.60 7.74
N PHE A 115 17.29 -4.53 7.56
CA PHE A 115 16.59 -5.22 8.64
C PHE A 115 17.28 -6.52 9.10
N GLY A 116 18.43 -6.86 8.51
CA GLY A 116 19.18 -8.06 8.87
C GLY A 116 18.41 -9.36 8.64
N ILE A 117 17.57 -9.41 7.60
CA ILE A 117 16.76 -10.58 7.26
C ILE A 117 17.69 -11.70 6.79
N ARG A 118 17.81 -12.78 7.58
CA ARG A 118 18.69 -13.93 7.29
C ARG A 118 17.93 -15.20 6.97
N SER A 119 16.65 -15.22 7.24
CA SER A 119 15.76 -16.34 6.98
C SER A 119 14.38 -15.85 6.60
N ILE A 120 13.65 -16.62 5.81
CA ILE A 120 12.27 -16.32 5.39
C ILE A 120 11.37 -17.54 5.62
N PRO A 121 10.08 -17.32 5.93
CA PRO A 121 9.46 -16.04 6.20
C PRO A 121 9.96 -15.39 7.49
N THR A 122 10.04 -14.07 7.50
CA THR A 122 10.26 -13.27 8.71
C THR A 122 9.13 -12.25 8.79
N LEU A 123 8.43 -12.22 9.93
CA LEU A 123 7.35 -11.29 10.18
C LEU A 123 7.80 -10.20 11.15
N LEU A 124 7.59 -8.95 10.74
CA LEU A 124 7.76 -7.78 11.60
C LEU A 124 6.38 -7.33 12.08
N TRP A 125 6.17 -7.37 13.39
CA TRP A 125 4.94 -6.96 14.05
C TRP A 125 5.08 -5.55 14.55
N ILE A 126 4.27 -4.65 14.04
CA ILE A 126 4.36 -3.22 14.32
C ILE A 126 3.11 -2.81 15.08
N PRO A 127 3.20 -2.60 16.39
CA PRO A 127 2.10 -2.02 17.16
C PRO A 127 1.90 -0.56 16.78
N GLN A 128 0.72 -0.02 17.05
CA GLN A 128 0.43 1.39 16.82
C GLN A 128 1.34 2.33 17.65
N SER A 129 1.82 1.83 18.79
CA SER A 129 2.77 2.53 19.65
C SER A 129 3.80 1.55 20.21
N GLY A 130 5.05 2.00 20.35
CA GLY A 130 6.15 1.18 20.86
C GLY A 130 7.03 0.62 19.75
N LYS A 131 7.90 -0.32 20.10
CA LYS A 131 8.86 -0.92 19.18
C LYS A 131 8.29 -2.16 18.52
N PRO A 132 8.70 -2.44 17.27
CA PRO A 132 8.28 -3.65 16.58
C PRO A 132 8.92 -4.90 17.22
N THR A 133 8.27 -6.03 17.01
CA THR A 133 8.81 -7.36 17.33
C THR A 133 8.96 -8.18 16.06
N VAL A 134 9.89 -9.13 16.08
CA VAL A 134 10.23 -9.97 14.94
C VAL A 134 10.00 -11.44 15.27
N THR A 135 9.36 -12.16 14.36
CA THR A 135 9.28 -13.62 14.41
C THR A 135 9.80 -14.22 13.12
N GLN A 136 10.52 -15.34 13.20
CA GLN A 136 11.12 -16.04 12.08
C GLN A 136 10.51 -17.42 11.90
N GLY A 137 10.37 -17.86 10.66
CA GLY A 137 9.80 -19.14 10.29
C GLY A 137 8.28 -19.16 10.19
N ALA A 138 7.72 -20.32 9.87
CA ALA A 138 6.28 -20.52 9.78
C ALA A 138 5.61 -20.35 11.14
N VAL A 139 4.94 -19.24 11.34
CA VAL A 139 4.16 -18.98 12.54
C VAL A 139 2.80 -19.63 12.39
N SER A 140 2.36 -20.40 13.40
CA SER A 140 1.02 -20.99 13.41
C SER A 140 -0.04 -19.89 13.53
N TYR A 141 -1.18 -20.08 12.87
CA TYR A 141 -2.35 -19.17 12.92
C TYR A 141 -2.77 -18.77 14.34
N THR A 142 -2.63 -19.70 15.30
CA THR A 142 -2.93 -19.43 16.71
C THR A 142 -2.00 -18.40 17.35
N HIS A 143 -0.74 -18.32 16.91
CA HIS A 143 0.22 -17.30 17.36
C HIS A 143 -0.08 -15.91 16.76
N LEU A 144 -0.73 -15.90 15.60
CA LEU A 144 -1.05 -14.66 14.88
C LEU A 144 -2.28 -13.96 15.48
N ARG A 145 -3.10 -14.63 16.26
CA ARG A 145 -4.30 -14.10 16.94
C ARG A 145 -4.07 -13.68 18.40
N ALA A 146 -2.92 -14.00 18.98
CA ALA A 146 -2.57 -13.64 20.35
C ALA A 146 -1.96 -12.24 20.43
#